data_71adbdc674e99938641c98b54a7f8af8
#
_entry.id   71adbdc674e99938641c98b54a7f8af8
#
_cell.length_a   1.000
_cell.length_b   1.000
_cell.length_c   1.000
_cell.angle_alpha   90.00
_cell.angle_beta   90.00
_cell.angle_gamma   90.00
#
_symmetry.space_group_name_H-M   'P 1'
#
loop_
_entity.id
_entity.type
_entity.pdbx_description
1 polymer ?
#
loop_
_entity_poly.entity_id
_entity_poly.type
_entity_poly.pdbx_seq_one_letter_code
_entity_poly.pdbx_strand_id
1 'polypeptide(L)'
;MSIRLKVANTAKELDDVFKLRHEVFIQERGKFSSKDIDPLRIVDHFDTLPDVANVVAYEDNKAIAAMRINRDSQIGLPAEEYFDFSDIRSHLKQKYLDSKGQGPNIVSASMLAIHKDWRNKKNVIFSLFKTAAGVMYSWDATHVVAAISEETLSLYGRIGFEVIDKPMWSESVGDTLLPILAPFNKVFDWTFGSINTKVSHFWLDNFCSEFERLILSPGEVIFSQYEPARHAYAVDNGWVSISRRDPESNEMLLANLSKGALFGEVAIFNGESRDATATALMNTELIVIERSHMLDIIRQNPDKLDQLLGHFARRIRETDNLAMVLAFAPQTGRVEVALSRLWDSATPDRRKPKTRVAKVGPQQLAKTAQVRETEVRRVLEMKKAKGCLNYGDNVVRFLRPPKTGDFTEALKESPV
;
A
#
# COMPACT_ATOMS: atom_id res chain seq x y z
N MET A 1 -14.81 -6.50 3.79
CA MET A 1 -15.13 -5.07 3.62
C MET A 1 -13.87 -4.37 3.14
N SER A 2 -13.89 -3.90 1.90
CA SER A 2 -12.75 -3.20 1.31
C SER A 2 -12.75 -1.74 1.75
N ILE A 3 -11.57 -1.20 2.06
CA ILE A 3 -11.39 0.20 2.41
C ILE A 3 -10.59 0.85 1.30
N ARG A 4 -11.14 1.94 0.77
CA ARG A 4 -10.54 2.73 -0.29
C ARG A 4 -9.99 4.03 0.29
N LEU A 5 -8.71 4.30 0.06
CA LEU A 5 -8.04 5.55 0.44
C LEU A 5 -7.64 6.30 -0.81
N LYS A 6 -7.88 7.60 -0.81
CA LYS A 6 -7.52 8.48 -1.94
C LYS A 6 -7.35 9.93 -1.48
N VAL A 7 -6.85 10.77 -2.35
CA VAL A 7 -6.97 12.22 -2.23
C VAL A 7 -8.34 12.62 -2.75
N ALA A 8 -9.08 13.39 -1.96
CA ALA A 8 -10.39 13.93 -2.36
C ALA A 8 -10.20 14.94 -3.49
N ASN A 9 -10.79 14.68 -4.65
CA ASN A 9 -10.66 15.51 -5.86
C ASN A 9 -12.01 15.93 -6.47
N THR A 10 -13.11 15.53 -5.85
CA THR A 10 -14.46 15.96 -6.24
C THR A 10 -15.12 16.76 -5.13
N ALA A 11 -16.07 17.63 -5.48
CA ALA A 11 -16.83 18.41 -4.51
C ALA A 11 -17.54 17.52 -3.48
N LYS A 12 -18.05 16.36 -3.91
CA LYS A 12 -18.69 15.38 -3.02
C LYS A 12 -17.69 14.81 -2.00
N GLU A 13 -16.51 14.42 -2.43
CA GLU A 13 -15.49 13.84 -1.56
C GLU A 13 -14.96 14.86 -0.54
N LEU A 14 -14.80 16.13 -0.96
CA LEU A 14 -14.46 17.21 -0.04
C LEU A 14 -15.59 17.44 0.99
N ASP A 15 -16.84 17.44 0.54
CA ASP A 15 -18.00 17.53 1.45
C ASP A 15 -18.04 16.39 2.46
N ASP A 16 -17.75 15.16 2.03
CA ASP A 16 -17.65 13.99 2.91
C ASP A 16 -16.53 14.17 3.97
N VAL A 17 -15.36 14.71 3.58
CA VAL A 17 -14.27 15.05 4.51
C VAL A 17 -14.70 16.07 5.54
N PHE A 18 -15.34 17.16 5.11
CA PHE A 18 -15.77 18.26 6.00
C PHE A 18 -16.84 17.80 6.99
N LYS A 19 -17.77 16.96 6.56
CA LYS A 19 -18.77 16.32 7.42
C LYS A 19 -18.14 15.37 8.43
N LEU A 20 -17.18 14.55 8.00
CA LEU A 20 -16.46 13.66 8.91
C LEU A 20 -15.70 14.44 9.99
N ARG A 21 -15.06 15.57 9.64
CA ARG A 21 -14.41 16.44 10.61
C ARG A 21 -15.41 16.96 11.64
N HIS A 22 -16.58 17.42 11.20
CA HIS A 22 -17.64 17.87 12.10
C HIS A 22 -18.11 16.74 13.03
N GLU A 23 -18.40 15.55 12.49
CA GLU A 23 -18.77 14.37 13.27
C GLU A 23 -17.71 14.06 14.36
N VAL A 24 -16.44 13.97 13.96
CA VAL A 24 -15.35 13.57 14.86
C VAL A 24 -14.97 14.65 15.87
N PHE A 25 -14.81 15.89 15.43
CA PHE A 25 -14.31 16.94 16.32
C PHE A 25 -15.40 17.55 17.18
N ILE A 26 -16.59 17.83 16.64
CA ILE A 26 -17.67 18.47 17.38
C ILE A 26 -18.53 17.42 18.08
N GLN A 27 -19.14 16.49 17.35
CA GLN A 27 -20.13 15.60 17.93
C GLN A 27 -19.52 14.55 18.87
N GLU A 28 -18.36 13.95 18.48
CA GLU A 28 -17.73 12.91 19.29
C GLU A 28 -16.80 13.46 20.39
N ARG A 29 -16.10 14.58 20.13
CA ARG A 29 -15.02 15.09 21.00
C ARG A 29 -15.32 16.42 21.67
N GLY A 30 -16.36 17.15 21.25
CA GLY A 30 -16.73 18.44 21.80
C GLY A 30 -15.67 19.54 21.59
N LYS A 31 -14.88 19.44 20.54
CA LYS A 31 -13.85 20.42 20.14
C LYS A 31 -14.44 21.45 19.18
N PHE A 32 -13.73 22.56 18.94
CA PHE A 32 -14.16 23.63 18.03
C PHE A 32 -15.53 24.26 18.39
N SER A 33 -15.61 24.92 19.53
CA SER A 33 -16.86 25.45 20.10
C SER A 33 -17.27 26.84 19.61
N SER A 34 -16.83 27.31 18.43
CA SER A 34 -17.18 28.66 17.96
C SER A 34 -18.60 28.72 17.39
N LYS A 35 -19.29 29.89 17.60
CA LYS A 35 -20.66 30.12 17.11
C LYS A 35 -20.78 30.28 15.60
N ASP A 36 -19.65 30.43 14.91
CA ASP A 36 -19.56 30.72 13.47
C ASP A 36 -19.23 29.48 12.62
N ILE A 37 -19.28 28.28 13.22
CA ILE A 37 -19.02 27.03 12.49
C ILE A 37 -20.30 26.57 11.78
N ASP A 38 -20.18 26.15 10.52
CA ASP A 38 -21.25 25.48 9.80
C ASP A 38 -21.79 24.30 10.64
N PRO A 39 -23.12 24.16 10.83
CA PRO A 39 -23.71 23.15 11.70
C PRO A 39 -23.45 21.69 11.24
N LEU A 40 -22.90 21.50 10.05
CA LEU A 40 -22.69 20.17 9.47
C LEU A 40 -21.26 19.94 8.97
N ARG A 41 -20.40 20.99 8.93
CA ARG A 41 -19.06 20.91 8.29
C ARG A 41 -18.02 21.67 9.09
N ILE A 42 -16.78 21.17 9.07
CA ILE A 42 -15.60 21.95 9.47
C ILE A 42 -14.75 22.20 8.23
N VAL A 43 -14.66 23.48 7.86
CA VAL A 43 -13.90 24.01 6.74
C VAL A 43 -13.22 25.30 7.20
N ASP A 44 -11.99 25.53 6.80
CA ASP A 44 -11.27 26.77 7.03
C ASP A 44 -10.63 27.30 5.73
N HIS A 45 -9.99 28.46 5.79
CA HIS A 45 -9.38 29.07 4.62
C HIS A 45 -8.22 28.25 4.01
N PHE A 46 -7.56 27.39 4.80
CA PHE A 46 -6.53 26.49 4.29
C PHE A 46 -7.07 25.39 3.37
N ASP A 47 -8.35 25.05 3.48
CA ASP A 47 -9.00 24.10 2.58
C ASP A 47 -9.25 24.66 1.18
N THR A 48 -9.17 25.98 1.01
CA THR A 48 -9.40 26.67 -0.27
C THR A 48 -8.13 26.95 -1.06
N LEU A 49 -6.96 26.62 -0.51
CA LEU A 49 -5.69 26.84 -1.17
C LEU A 49 -5.45 25.84 -2.32
N PRO A 50 -4.73 26.23 -3.37
CA PRO A 50 -4.45 25.33 -4.50
C PRO A 50 -3.54 24.16 -4.10
N ASP A 51 -2.63 24.37 -3.15
CA ASP A 51 -1.67 23.36 -2.67
C ASP A 51 -2.16 22.68 -1.38
N VAL A 52 -3.38 22.17 -1.41
CA VAL A 52 -3.99 21.38 -0.35
C VAL A 52 -4.36 19.99 -0.85
N ALA A 53 -4.12 18.97 -0.04
CA ALA A 53 -4.59 17.62 -0.28
C ALA A 53 -5.36 17.12 0.94
N ASN A 54 -6.61 16.74 0.72
CA ASN A 54 -7.44 16.08 1.72
C ASN A 54 -7.44 14.58 1.44
N VAL A 55 -6.66 13.82 2.21
CA VAL A 55 -6.66 12.35 2.14
C VAL A 55 -7.86 11.83 2.88
N VAL A 56 -8.61 10.91 2.27
CA VAL A 56 -9.82 10.32 2.85
C VAL A 56 -9.84 8.81 2.68
N ALA A 57 -10.30 8.11 3.70
CA ALA A 57 -10.58 6.69 3.69
C ALA A 57 -12.09 6.45 3.69
N TYR A 58 -12.55 5.56 2.83
CA TYR A 58 -13.95 5.15 2.69
C TYR A 58 -14.14 3.68 3.02
N GLU A 59 -15.21 3.36 3.72
CA GLU A 59 -15.82 2.03 3.76
C GLU A 59 -17.22 2.14 3.15
N ASP A 60 -17.51 1.35 2.13
CA ASP A 60 -18.81 1.31 1.45
C ASP A 60 -19.39 2.72 1.15
N ASN A 61 -18.57 3.62 0.62
CA ASN A 61 -18.89 5.02 0.32
C ASN A 61 -19.11 5.95 1.55
N LYS A 62 -18.90 5.49 2.78
CA LYS A 62 -18.89 6.32 3.98
C LYS A 62 -17.45 6.73 4.30
N ALA A 63 -17.18 8.02 4.46
CA ALA A 63 -15.90 8.52 4.96
C ALA A 63 -15.70 8.07 6.41
N ILE A 64 -14.57 7.44 6.72
CA ILE A 64 -14.25 6.88 8.04
C ILE A 64 -13.00 7.47 8.67
N ALA A 65 -12.09 8.01 7.84
CA ALA A 65 -10.91 8.72 8.30
C ALA A 65 -10.50 9.77 7.27
N ALA A 66 -9.94 10.88 7.70
CA ALA A 66 -9.40 11.93 6.84
C ALA A 66 -8.21 12.63 7.50
N MET A 67 -7.34 13.21 6.66
CA MET A 67 -6.20 14.03 7.05
C MET A 67 -5.98 15.09 5.98
N ARG A 68 -5.67 16.32 6.37
CA ARG A 68 -5.30 17.41 5.46
C ARG A 68 -3.79 17.58 5.43
N ILE A 69 -3.25 17.80 4.25
CA ILE A 69 -1.86 18.18 4.02
C ILE A 69 -1.88 19.52 3.29
N ASN A 70 -1.14 20.50 3.81
CA ASN A 70 -0.94 21.79 3.17
C ASN A 70 0.53 21.96 2.83
N ARG A 71 0.82 22.40 1.61
CA ARG A 71 2.12 22.92 1.24
C ARG A 71 2.27 24.34 1.74
N ASP A 72 3.51 24.72 2.07
CA ASP A 72 3.81 26.08 2.51
C ASP A 72 3.46 27.10 1.42
N SER A 73 2.87 28.21 1.85
CA SER A 73 2.39 29.28 0.98
C SER A 73 2.65 30.65 1.60
N GLN A 74 2.30 31.71 0.89
CA GLN A 74 2.47 33.08 1.38
C GLN A 74 1.65 33.39 2.64
N ILE A 75 0.57 32.66 2.88
CA ILE A 75 -0.25 32.83 4.10
C ILE A 75 0.19 31.92 5.25
N GLY A 76 1.29 31.18 5.08
CA GLY A 76 1.83 30.26 6.08
C GLY A 76 1.12 28.89 6.10
N LEU A 77 1.35 28.16 7.17
CA LEU A 77 0.86 26.80 7.40
C LEU A 77 -0.20 26.78 8.53
N PRO A 78 -1.15 25.82 8.54
CA PRO A 78 -2.18 25.71 9.58
C PRO A 78 -1.65 25.68 11.01
N ALA A 79 -0.46 25.12 11.26
CA ALA A 79 0.16 25.08 12.57
C ALA A 79 0.63 26.48 13.04
N GLU A 80 0.84 27.43 12.13
CA GLU A 80 1.29 28.80 12.42
C GLU A 80 0.17 29.70 12.94
N GLU A 81 -1.08 29.25 12.87
CA GLU A 81 -2.18 29.94 13.60
C GLU A 81 -2.03 29.84 15.12
N TYR A 82 -1.31 28.84 15.60
CA TYR A 82 -1.16 28.54 17.01
C TYR A 82 0.26 28.79 17.55
N PHE A 83 1.28 28.61 16.71
CA PHE A 83 2.68 28.63 17.12
C PHE A 83 3.55 29.42 16.14
N ASP A 84 4.57 30.09 16.65
CA ASP A 84 5.57 30.78 15.83
C ASP A 84 6.69 29.83 15.39
N PHE A 85 6.81 29.60 14.09
CA PHE A 85 7.87 28.78 13.48
C PHE A 85 9.00 29.61 12.84
N SER A 86 9.08 30.91 13.07
CA SER A 86 10.02 31.83 12.39
C SER A 86 11.48 31.44 12.59
N ASP A 87 11.87 31.08 13.81
CA ASP A 87 13.25 30.67 14.14
C ASP A 87 13.59 29.33 13.46
N ILE A 88 12.67 28.39 13.47
CA ILE A 88 12.82 27.07 12.81
C ILE A 88 12.94 27.25 11.30
N ARG A 89 12.09 28.07 10.70
CA ARG A 89 12.15 28.39 9.28
C ARG A 89 13.50 29.02 8.91
N SER A 90 13.96 29.96 9.71
CA SER A 90 15.24 30.63 9.50
C SER A 90 16.41 29.66 9.59
N HIS A 91 16.43 28.81 10.61
CA HIS A 91 17.45 27.76 10.78
C HIS A 91 17.46 26.76 9.63
N LEU A 92 16.29 26.24 9.24
CA LEU A 92 16.17 25.30 8.14
C LEU A 92 16.56 25.94 6.81
N LYS A 93 16.15 27.19 6.56
CA LYS A 93 16.53 27.94 5.35
C LYS A 93 18.04 28.06 5.21
N GLN A 94 18.74 28.48 6.28
CA GLN A 94 20.20 28.59 6.27
C GLN A 94 20.86 27.24 6.00
N LYS A 95 20.46 26.19 6.72
CA LYS A 95 21.01 24.84 6.57
C LYS A 95 20.83 24.27 5.16
N TYR A 96 19.69 24.50 4.52
CA TYR A 96 19.40 23.99 3.18
C TYR A 96 20.10 24.81 2.08
N LEU A 97 20.19 26.14 2.22
CA LEU A 97 20.95 27.00 1.30
C LEU A 97 22.41 26.60 1.28
N ASP A 98 23.01 26.38 2.45
CA ASP A 98 24.42 26.01 2.58
C ASP A 98 24.73 24.62 2.00
N SER A 99 23.78 23.69 2.06
CA SER A 99 23.98 22.28 1.64
C SER A 99 23.49 21.93 0.25
N LYS A 100 22.43 22.58 -0.24
CA LYS A 100 21.73 22.19 -1.49
C LYS A 100 21.45 23.37 -2.43
N GLY A 101 21.71 24.59 -2.05
CA GLY A 101 21.43 25.79 -2.86
C GLY A 101 19.93 26.09 -3.06
N GLN A 102 19.05 25.34 -2.40
CA GLN A 102 17.58 25.49 -2.45
C GLN A 102 17.04 25.57 -1.02
N GLY A 103 15.95 26.32 -0.82
CA GLY A 103 15.26 26.39 0.48
C GLY A 103 14.60 25.08 0.88
N PRO A 104 14.24 24.93 2.17
CA PRO A 104 13.46 23.79 2.62
C PRO A 104 12.05 23.87 2.03
N ASN A 105 11.48 22.72 1.71
CA ASN A 105 10.06 22.58 1.36
C ASN A 105 9.32 22.02 2.56
N ILE A 106 8.61 22.89 3.30
CA ILE A 106 7.90 22.52 4.53
C ILE A 106 6.44 22.28 4.19
N VAL A 107 5.86 21.24 4.76
CA VAL A 107 4.44 20.93 4.66
C VAL A 107 3.82 20.80 6.05
N SER A 108 2.53 21.01 6.17
CA SER A 108 1.79 20.79 7.42
C SER A 108 0.81 19.63 7.27
N ALA A 109 0.79 18.74 8.28
CA ALA A 109 -0.25 17.74 8.45
C ALA A 109 -1.24 18.21 9.52
N SER A 110 -2.54 18.25 9.20
CA SER A 110 -3.57 18.79 10.08
C SER A 110 -4.90 18.05 9.91
N MET A 111 -5.88 18.37 10.75
CA MET A 111 -7.25 17.86 10.65
C MET A 111 -7.35 16.34 10.55
N LEU A 112 -6.54 15.60 11.36
CA LEU A 112 -6.66 14.14 11.46
C LEU A 112 -7.96 13.76 12.16
N ALA A 113 -8.97 13.42 11.38
CA ALA A 113 -10.27 12.95 11.84
C ALA A 113 -10.41 11.46 11.59
N ILE A 114 -10.68 10.66 12.63
CA ILE A 114 -10.91 9.21 12.54
C ILE A 114 -12.17 8.89 13.33
N HIS A 115 -13.20 8.36 12.66
CA HIS A 115 -14.44 7.92 13.28
C HIS A 115 -14.16 6.91 14.41
N LYS A 116 -14.89 7.00 15.51
CA LYS A 116 -14.65 6.22 16.75
C LYS A 116 -14.48 4.72 16.53
N ASP A 117 -15.27 4.13 15.63
CA ASP A 117 -15.25 2.68 15.35
C ASP A 117 -13.97 2.23 14.62
N TRP A 118 -13.20 3.20 14.10
CA TRP A 118 -12.00 2.96 13.28
C TRP A 118 -10.69 3.34 13.98
N ARG A 119 -10.73 4.02 15.13
CA ARG A 119 -9.52 4.48 15.87
C ARG A 119 -8.59 3.34 16.28
N ASN A 120 -9.12 2.14 16.48
CA ASN A 120 -8.32 0.96 16.84
C ASN A 120 -7.88 0.11 15.64
N LYS A 121 -8.24 0.47 14.42
CA LYS A 121 -7.88 -0.25 13.18
C LYS A 121 -6.53 0.24 12.66
N LYS A 122 -5.44 -0.32 13.19
CA LYS A 122 -4.06 0.11 12.91
C LYS A 122 -3.72 0.12 11.42
N ASN A 123 -4.25 -0.82 10.63
CA ASN A 123 -4.03 -0.87 9.18
C ASN A 123 -4.61 0.35 8.48
N VAL A 124 -5.82 0.81 8.83
CA VAL A 124 -6.45 1.99 8.21
C VAL A 124 -5.65 3.26 8.53
N ILE A 125 -5.30 3.44 9.81
CA ILE A 125 -4.50 4.58 10.26
C ILE A 125 -3.15 4.60 9.54
N PHE A 126 -2.47 3.45 9.50
CA PHE A 126 -1.17 3.34 8.85
C PHE A 126 -1.25 3.65 7.35
N SER A 127 -2.28 3.15 6.65
CA SER A 127 -2.47 3.43 5.23
C SER A 127 -2.88 4.87 4.96
N LEU A 128 -3.62 5.52 5.88
CA LEU A 128 -3.89 6.95 5.81
C LEU A 128 -2.58 7.78 5.85
N PHE A 129 -1.68 7.46 6.79
CA PHE A 129 -0.38 8.10 6.87
C PHE A 129 0.51 7.80 5.65
N LYS A 130 0.46 6.58 5.10
CA LYS A 130 1.15 6.26 3.85
C LYS A 130 0.66 7.11 2.67
N THR A 131 -0.65 7.24 2.51
CA THR A 131 -1.22 8.07 1.45
C THR A 131 -0.80 9.53 1.63
N ALA A 132 -0.87 10.05 2.86
CA ALA A 132 -0.40 11.40 3.18
C ALA A 132 1.10 11.58 2.90
N ALA A 133 1.94 10.63 3.32
CA ALA A 133 3.38 10.66 3.04
C ALA A 133 3.69 10.58 1.53
N GLY A 134 2.86 9.88 0.75
CA GLY A 134 2.96 9.88 -0.69
C GLY A 134 2.70 11.25 -1.32
N VAL A 135 1.67 11.95 -0.88
CA VAL A 135 1.41 13.34 -1.30
C VAL A 135 2.60 14.25 -0.94
N MET A 136 3.10 14.16 0.30
CA MET A 136 4.27 14.93 0.74
C MET A 136 5.51 14.63 -0.11
N TYR A 137 5.71 13.35 -0.48
CA TYR A 137 6.80 12.93 -1.38
C TYR A 137 6.67 13.57 -2.77
N SER A 138 5.47 13.57 -3.37
CA SER A 138 5.24 14.18 -4.69
C SER A 138 5.44 15.71 -4.69
N TRP A 139 5.40 16.33 -3.53
CA TRP A 139 5.68 17.74 -3.33
C TRP A 139 7.13 18.03 -2.94
N ASP A 140 8.03 17.03 -2.96
CA ASP A 140 9.44 17.15 -2.55
C ASP A 140 9.60 17.71 -1.12
N ALA A 141 8.70 17.31 -0.21
CA ALA A 141 8.71 17.75 1.18
C ALA A 141 10.05 17.42 1.86
N THR A 142 10.61 18.38 2.59
CA THR A 142 11.83 18.19 3.38
C THR A 142 11.52 18.02 4.86
N HIS A 143 10.49 18.72 5.33
CA HIS A 143 10.04 18.72 6.73
C HIS A 143 8.52 18.74 6.80
N VAL A 144 8.01 18.16 7.88
CA VAL A 144 6.59 18.16 8.21
C VAL A 144 6.40 18.80 9.57
N VAL A 145 5.49 19.78 9.65
CA VAL A 145 5.06 20.42 10.89
C VAL A 145 3.61 20.10 11.18
N ALA A 146 3.24 20.08 12.45
CA ALA A 146 1.84 19.98 12.85
C ALA A 146 1.64 20.62 14.24
N ALA A 147 0.40 21.06 14.50
CA ALA A 147 -0.10 21.32 15.84
C ALA A 147 -1.01 20.17 16.22
N ILE A 148 -0.66 19.41 17.25
CA ILE A 148 -1.36 18.18 17.63
C ILE A 148 -1.93 18.26 19.05
N SER A 149 -3.00 17.51 19.33
CA SER A 149 -3.44 17.26 20.71
C SER A 149 -2.42 16.44 21.47
N GLU A 150 -2.21 16.74 22.74
CA GLU A 150 -1.28 16.04 23.62
C GLU A 150 -1.55 14.52 23.66
N GLU A 151 -2.81 14.09 23.61
CA GLU A 151 -3.21 12.69 23.58
C GLU A 151 -2.61 11.89 22.41
N THR A 152 -2.24 12.55 21.31
CA THR A 152 -1.71 11.92 20.09
C THR A 152 -0.20 11.92 20.03
N LEU A 153 0.49 12.54 20.98
CA LEU A 153 1.95 12.70 21.01
C LEU A 153 2.69 11.35 20.88
N SER A 154 2.20 10.31 21.56
CA SER A 154 2.84 8.98 21.52
C SER A 154 2.81 8.35 20.11
N LEU A 155 1.79 8.65 19.30
CA LEU A 155 1.71 8.20 17.92
C LEU A 155 2.75 8.93 17.06
N TYR A 156 2.77 10.26 17.12
CA TYR A 156 3.67 11.08 16.30
C TYR A 156 5.14 10.91 16.69
N GLY A 157 5.45 10.69 17.97
CA GLY A 157 6.79 10.35 18.42
C GLY A 157 7.34 9.06 17.80
N ARG A 158 6.49 8.05 17.59
CA ARG A 158 6.88 6.80 16.88
C ARG A 158 7.16 7.01 15.39
N ILE A 159 6.54 8.02 14.79
CA ILE A 159 6.76 8.40 13.38
C ILE A 159 8.10 9.15 13.22
N GLY A 160 8.62 9.72 14.31
CA GLY A 160 9.87 10.49 14.32
C GLY A 160 9.68 12.00 14.45
N PHE A 161 8.48 12.42 14.89
CA PHE A 161 8.25 13.82 15.24
C PHE A 161 8.82 14.14 16.62
N GLU A 162 9.32 15.35 16.75
CA GLU A 162 9.87 15.95 17.96
C GLU A 162 9.03 17.18 18.33
N VAL A 163 8.79 17.37 19.64
CA VAL A 163 8.13 18.57 20.16
C VAL A 163 9.13 19.70 20.12
N ILE A 164 8.73 20.86 19.60
CA ILE A 164 9.64 21.99 19.32
C ILE A 164 9.38 23.22 20.18
N ASP A 165 8.25 23.26 20.90
CA ASP A 165 7.94 24.32 21.86
C ASP A 165 6.96 23.78 22.92
N LYS A 166 6.64 24.64 23.89
CA LYS A 166 5.75 24.33 25.01
C LYS A 166 4.29 24.12 24.56
N PRO A 167 3.52 23.28 25.30
CA PRO A 167 2.09 23.14 25.03
C PRO A 167 1.36 24.47 25.27
N MET A 168 0.31 24.69 24.49
CA MET A 168 -0.56 25.87 24.57
C MET A 168 -2.03 25.44 24.57
N TRP A 169 -2.81 26.01 25.48
CA TRP A 169 -4.27 25.86 25.42
C TRP A 169 -4.85 26.72 24.30
N SER A 170 -5.62 26.12 23.41
CA SER A 170 -6.35 26.83 22.36
C SER A 170 -7.85 26.88 22.68
N GLU A 171 -8.39 28.07 22.93
CA GLU A 171 -9.82 28.25 23.17
C GLU A 171 -10.66 27.91 21.94
N SER A 172 -10.18 28.22 20.75
CA SER A 172 -10.88 27.94 19.48
C SER A 172 -11.01 26.45 19.19
N VAL A 173 -9.98 25.65 19.55
CA VAL A 173 -9.98 24.20 19.42
C VAL A 173 -10.61 23.51 20.62
N GLY A 174 -10.51 24.12 21.82
CA GLY A 174 -10.94 23.52 23.09
C GLY A 174 -9.99 22.39 23.54
N ASP A 175 -8.69 22.54 23.29
CA ASP A 175 -7.67 21.50 23.58
C ASP A 175 -6.28 22.09 23.84
N THR A 176 -5.43 21.31 24.50
CA THR A 176 -4.01 21.61 24.63
C THR A 176 -3.28 21.13 23.39
N LEU A 177 -2.67 22.07 22.66
CA LEU A 177 -1.92 21.81 21.43
C LEU A 177 -0.41 21.80 21.70
N LEU A 178 0.29 20.96 20.93
CA LEU A 178 1.74 20.85 20.90
C LEU A 178 2.26 21.04 19.48
N PRO A 179 3.25 21.93 19.26
CA PRO A 179 3.88 22.06 17.97
C PRO A 179 4.93 20.94 17.81
N ILE A 180 4.85 20.24 16.68
CA ILE A 180 5.77 19.15 16.36
C ILE A 180 6.38 19.32 14.98
N LEU A 181 7.61 18.83 14.83
CA LEU A 181 8.37 18.85 13.58
C LEU A 181 9.03 17.49 13.36
N ALA A 182 9.08 17.06 12.12
CA ALA A 182 9.90 15.92 11.70
C ALA A 182 10.59 16.20 10.37
N PRO A 183 11.84 15.76 10.17
CA PRO A 183 12.39 15.59 8.84
C PRO A 183 11.56 14.57 8.06
N PHE A 184 11.22 14.88 6.81
CA PHE A 184 10.31 14.03 6.02
C PHE A 184 10.85 12.62 5.79
N ASN A 185 12.16 12.44 5.67
CA ASN A 185 12.76 11.11 5.54
C ASN A 185 12.40 10.18 6.72
N LYS A 186 12.31 10.67 7.97
CA LYS A 186 11.85 9.86 9.12
C LYS A 186 10.39 9.41 8.95
N VAL A 187 9.53 10.33 8.49
CA VAL A 187 8.11 10.02 8.20
C VAL A 187 8.01 9.00 7.07
N PHE A 188 8.79 9.17 6.01
CA PHE A 188 8.84 8.26 4.87
C PHE A 188 9.34 6.87 5.29
N ASP A 189 10.42 6.78 6.03
CA ASP A 189 10.97 5.51 6.51
C ASP A 189 9.99 4.77 7.44
N TRP A 190 9.24 5.50 8.25
CA TRP A 190 8.23 4.88 9.11
C TRP A 190 7.04 4.34 8.30
N THR A 191 6.59 5.06 7.27
CA THR A 191 5.41 4.71 6.46
C THR A 191 5.70 3.60 5.45
N PHE A 192 6.86 3.65 4.77
CA PHE A 192 7.20 2.72 3.70
C PHE A 192 8.24 1.67 4.11
N GLY A 193 8.89 1.87 5.27
CA GLY A 193 10.04 1.08 5.72
C GLY A 193 11.29 1.38 4.91
N SER A 194 12.41 0.75 5.28
CA SER A 194 13.60 0.73 4.43
C SER A 194 13.32 -0.16 3.22
N ILE A 195 12.81 0.45 2.16
CA ILE A 195 12.43 -0.22 0.93
C ILE A 195 13.72 -0.59 0.18
N ASN A 196 14.23 -1.78 0.45
CA ASN A 196 15.45 -2.31 -0.14
C ASN A 196 15.24 -3.02 -1.49
N THR A 197 14.14 -2.74 -2.21
CA THR A 197 13.87 -3.36 -3.51
C THR A 197 13.61 -2.32 -4.59
N LYS A 198 14.41 -2.32 -5.65
CA LYS A 198 14.27 -1.46 -6.85
C LYS A 198 12.83 -1.45 -7.42
N VAL A 199 12.08 -2.52 -7.23
CA VAL A 199 10.72 -2.68 -7.75
C VAL A 199 9.69 -1.87 -6.95
N SER A 200 9.83 -1.76 -5.63
CA SER A 200 8.89 -0.95 -4.83
C SER A 200 9.10 0.56 -5.00
N HIS A 201 10.30 1.01 -5.28
CA HIS A 201 10.56 2.42 -5.61
C HIS A 201 9.94 2.81 -6.94
N PHE A 202 9.99 1.93 -7.95
CA PHE A 202 9.40 2.22 -9.26
C PHE A 202 7.94 2.66 -9.16
N TRP A 203 7.11 1.96 -8.41
CA TRP A 203 5.69 2.29 -8.27
C TRP A 203 5.48 3.57 -7.46
N LEU A 204 6.24 3.76 -6.39
CA LEU A 204 6.22 4.99 -5.61
C LEU A 204 6.68 6.18 -6.43
N ASP A 205 7.84 6.11 -7.06
CA ASP A 205 8.43 7.22 -7.82
C ASP A 205 7.57 7.65 -9.01
N ASN A 206 6.74 6.76 -9.56
CA ASN A 206 5.96 7.05 -10.75
C ASN A 206 4.47 7.29 -10.50
N PHE A 207 3.91 6.82 -9.39
CA PHE A 207 2.48 6.88 -9.13
C PHE A 207 2.14 7.60 -7.81
N CYS A 208 3.07 8.38 -7.27
CA CYS A 208 2.91 9.09 -6.01
C CYS A 208 1.85 10.20 -6.02
N SER A 209 1.62 10.86 -7.15
CA SER A 209 0.72 12.01 -7.23
C SER A 209 -0.77 11.66 -7.22
N GLU A 210 -1.13 10.42 -7.50
CA GLU A 210 -2.53 9.96 -7.56
C GLU A 210 -2.77 8.74 -6.68
N PHE A 211 -2.44 8.89 -5.39
CA PHE A 211 -2.58 7.79 -4.46
C PHE A 211 -4.03 7.42 -4.21
N GLU A 212 -4.46 6.40 -4.90
CA GLU A 212 -5.56 5.59 -4.47
C GLU A 212 -5.03 4.26 -3.93
N ARG A 213 -5.44 3.89 -2.73
CA ARG A 213 -5.10 2.63 -2.08
C ARG A 213 -6.35 1.83 -1.78
N LEU A 214 -6.22 0.53 -1.89
CA LEU A 214 -7.28 -0.42 -1.56
C LEU A 214 -6.77 -1.36 -0.47
N ILE A 215 -7.48 -1.43 0.65
CA ILE A 215 -7.21 -2.38 1.73
C ILE A 215 -8.27 -3.45 1.68
N LEU A 216 -7.83 -4.69 1.63
CA LEU A 216 -8.69 -5.87 1.47
C LEU A 216 -8.47 -6.86 2.59
N SER A 217 -9.56 -7.46 3.03
CA SER A 217 -9.55 -8.61 3.92
C SER A 217 -9.32 -9.92 3.15
N PRO A 218 -8.90 -11.01 3.83
CA PRO A 218 -8.73 -12.30 3.18
C PRO A 218 -10.01 -12.76 2.49
N GLY A 219 -9.89 -13.22 1.24
CA GLY A 219 -11.00 -13.71 0.41
C GLY A 219 -11.76 -12.63 -0.37
N GLU A 220 -11.45 -11.35 -0.19
CA GLU A 220 -12.09 -10.28 -0.96
C GLU A 220 -11.57 -10.28 -2.41
N VAL A 221 -12.52 -10.17 -3.34
CA VAL A 221 -12.25 -10.09 -4.78
C VAL A 221 -11.92 -8.66 -5.16
N ILE A 222 -10.80 -8.48 -5.85
CA ILE A 222 -10.33 -7.18 -6.36
C ILE A 222 -11.03 -6.86 -7.68
N PHE A 223 -11.08 -7.85 -8.55
CA PHE A 223 -11.86 -7.86 -9.78
C PHE A 223 -12.14 -9.30 -10.23
N SER A 224 -13.21 -9.48 -10.98
CA SER A 224 -13.63 -10.76 -11.52
C SER A 224 -13.26 -10.91 -12.99
N GLN A 225 -13.06 -12.17 -13.43
CA GLN A 225 -12.90 -12.48 -14.85
C GLN A 225 -14.08 -11.93 -15.65
N TYR A 226 -13.82 -11.37 -16.82
CA TYR A 226 -14.76 -10.69 -17.74
C TYR A 226 -15.31 -9.33 -17.27
N GLU A 227 -14.90 -8.85 -16.10
CA GLU A 227 -15.23 -7.49 -15.64
C GLU A 227 -14.51 -6.43 -16.49
N PRO A 228 -15.15 -5.28 -16.81
CA PRO A 228 -14.48 -4.19 -17.50
C PRO A 228 -13.27 -3.66 -16.74
N ALA A 229 -12.15 -3.45 -17.41
CA ALA A 229 -10.90 -3.03 -16.80
C ALA A 229 -10.69 -1.51 -16.89
N ARG A 230 -10.54 -0.85 -15.75
CA ARG A 230 -10.22 0.59 -15.66
C ARG A 230 -8.88 0.85 -14.97
N HIS A 231 -8.44 -0.03 -14.08
CA HIS A 231 -7.27 0.15 -13.23
C HIS A 231 -6.33 -1.06 -13.34
N ALA A 232 -5.05 -0.81 -13.16
CA ALA A 232 -4.07 -1.81 -12.75
C ALA A 232 -3.80 -1.67 -11.26
N TYR A 233 -3.11 -2.63 -10.67
CA TYR A 233 -2.84 -2.67 -9.24
C TYR A 233 -1.40 -3.09 -8.97
N ALA A 234 -0.75 -2.46 -7.99
CA ALA A 234 0.52 -2.91 -7.45
C ALA A 234 0.34 -3.36 -6.00
N VAL A 235 0.93 -4.49 -5.64
CA VAL A 235 0.89 -5.01 -4.27
C VAL A 235 1.88 -4.25 -3.40
N ASP A 236 1.41 -3.42 -2.48
CA ASP A 236 2.25 -2.76 -1.49
C ASP A 236 2.49 -3.65 -0.26
N ASN A 237 1.47 -4.37 0.18
CA ASN A 237 1.58 -5.35 1.25
C ASN A 237 0.56 -6.48 1.06
N GLY A 238 0.88 -7.67 1.52
CA GLY A 238 -0.02 -8.82 1.44
C GLY A 238 0.20 -9.70 0.22
N TRP A 239 -0.85 -10.41 -0.19
CA TRP A 239 -0.82 -11.44 -1.22
C TRP A 239 -2.10 -11.48 -2.00
N VAL A 240 -1.98 -11.65 -3.32
CA VAL A 240 -3.09 -11.75 -4.26
C VAL A 240 -2.96 -13.04 -5.05
N SER A 241 -4.03 -13.82 -5.16
CA SER A 241 -4.14 -14.92 -6.10
C SER A 241 -4.75 -14.43 -7.41
N ILE A 242 -4.20 -14.89 -8.52
CA ILE A 242 -4.76 -14.72 -9.86
C ILE A 242 -5.23 -16.07 -10.33
N SER A 243 -6.53 -16.23 -10.55
CA SER A 243 -7.13 -17.47 -11.02
C SER A 243 -7.98 -17.24 -12.26
N ARG A 244 -8.10 -18.25 -13.10
CA ARG A 244 -8.96 -18.26 -14.28
C ARG A 244 -9.90 -19.44 -14.23
N ARG A 245 -11.14 -19.23 -14.65
CA ARG A 245 -12.13 -20.31 -14.81
C ARG A 245 -12.39 -20.58 -16.26
N ASP A 246 -12.51 -21.85 -16.60
CA ASP A 246 -13.01 -22.27 -17.90
C ASP A 246 -14.56 -22.22 -17.96
N PRO A 247 -15.18 -22.44 -19.13
CA PRO A 247 -16.65 -22.48 -19.24
C PRO A 247 -17.34 -23.52 -18.37
N GLU A 248 -16.61 -24.56 -17.95
CA GLU A 248 -17.11 -25.65 -17.09
C GLU A 248 -16.91 -25.32 -15.61
N SER A 249 -16.45 -24.10 -15.29
CA SER A 249 -16.18 -23.60 -13.92
C SER A 249 -15.00 -24.29 -13.21
N ASN A 250 -14.13 -25.01 -13.92
CA ASN A 250 -12.88 -25.48 -13.38
C ASN A 250 -11.95 -24.30 -13.15
N GLU A 251 -11.42 -24.15 -11.94
CA GLU A 251 -10.56 -23.04 -11.58
C GLU A 251 -9.08 -23.42 -11.66
N MET A 252 -8.31 -22.62 -12.41
CA MET A 252 -6.86 -22.72 -12.50
C MET A 252 -6.20 -21.53 -11.83
N LEU A 253 -5.31 -21.79 -10.87
CA LEU A 253 -4.48 -20.76 -10.26
C LEU A 253 -3.30 -20.43 -11.19
N LEU A 254 -3.26 -19.20 -11.70
CA LEU A 254 -2.21 -18.73 -12.60
C LEU A 254 -0.99 -18.20 -11.84
N ALA A 255 -1.21 -17.43 -10.76
CA ALA A 255 -0.13 -16.82 -9.99
C ALA A 255 -0.56 -16.49 -8.56
N ASN A 256 0.42 -16.47 -7.65
CA ASN A 256 0.34 -15.80 -6.35
C ASN A 256 1.30 -14.60 -6.38
N LEU A 257 0.77 -13.42 -6.18
CA LEU A 257 1.47 -12.16 -6.27
C LEU A 257 1.73 -11.59 -4.87
N SER A 258 2.93 -11.09 -4.65
CA SER A 258 3.35 -10.49 -3.38
C SER A 258 3.83 -9.06 -3.59
N LYS A 259 4.31 -8.43 -2.51
CA LYS A 259 4.80 -7.05 -2.52
C LYS A 259 5.69 -6.73 -3.73
N GLY A 260 5.37 -5.64 -4.42
CA GLY A 260 6.04 -5.14 -5.61
C GLY A 260 5.51 -5.68 -6.94
N ALA A 261 4.60 -6.66 -6.92
CA ALA A 261 4.01 -7.20 -8.15
C ALA A 261 2.94 -6.25 -8.72
N LEU A 262 2.99 -6.04 -10.04
CA LEU A 262 1.96 -5.37 -10.84
C LEU A 262 1.02 -6.42 -11.43
N PHE A 263 -0.29 -6.13 -11.46
CA PHE A 263 -1.30 -7.01 -12.06
C PHE A 263 -2.53 -6.23 -12.54
N GLY A 264 -3.32 -6.87 -13.39
CA GLY A 264 -4.50 -6.25 -14.01
C GLY A 264 -4.15 -5.24 -15.11
N GLU A 265 -2.87 -5.08 -15.42
CA GLU A 265 -2.35 -4.16 -16.43
C GLU A 265 -2.67 -4.59 -17.87
N VAL A 266 -2.75 -5.89 -18.15
CA VAL A 266 -2.98 -6.41 -19.50
C VAL A 266 -4.29 -5.85 -20.07
N ALA A 267 -5.38 -5.97 -19.33
CA ALA A 267 -6.70 -5.53 -19.74
C ALA A 267 -6.81 -4.00 -19.92
N ILE A 268 -6.03 -3.20 -19.18
CA ILE A 268 -6.04 -1.74 -19.39
C ILE A 268 -5.26 -1.31 -20.63
N PHE A 269 -4.28 -2.11 -21.08
CA PHE A 269 -3.52 -1.79 -22.29
C PHE A 269 -4.24 -2.19 -23.57
N ASN A 270 -4.85 -3.38 -23.62
CA ASN A 270 -5.58 -3.86 -24.80
C ASN A 270 -7.02 -3.35 -24.88
N GLY A 271 -7.54 -2.73 -23.81
CA GLY A 271 -8.91 -2.21 -23.75
C GLY A 271 -9.99 -3.29 -23.62
N GLU A 272 -9.60 -4.51 -23.23
CA GLU A 272 -10.48 -5.66 -23.07
C GLU A 272 -10.97 -5.82 -21.62
N SER A 273 -11.82 -6.81 -21.39
CA SER A 273 -12.22 -7.22 -20.04
C SER A 273 -11.10 -8.00 -19.32
N ARG A 274 -11.26 -8.20 -18.03
CA ARG A 274 -10.33 -8.98 -17.21
C ARG A 274 -10.22 -10.44 -17.67
N ASP A 275 -9.03 -10.92 -17.95
CA ASP A 275 -8.79 -12.32 -18.34
C ASP A 275 -8.87 -13.30 -17.19
N ALA A 276 -8.80 -12.81 -15.95
CA ALA A 276 -8.72 -13.61 -14.74
C ALA A 276 -9.39 -12.91 -13.55
N THR A 277 -9.62 -13.65 -12.49
CA THR A 277 -10.08 -13.15 -11.20
C THR A 277 -8.88 -12.91 -10.29
N ALA A 278 -8.86 -11.78 -9.59
CA ALA A 278 -7.87 -11.45 -8.58
C ALA A 278 -8.53 -11.44 -7.18
N THR A 279 -7.94 -12.16 -6.24
CA THR A 279 -8.48 -12.30 -4.87
C THR A 279 -7.39 -12.10 -3.83
N ALA A 280 -7.66 -11.34 -2.77
CA ALA A 280 -6.76 -11.16 -1.64
C ALA A 280 -6.66 -12.45 -0.81
N LEU A 281 -5.46 -12.98 -0.60
CA LEU A 281 -5.24 -14.21 0.21
C LEU A 281 -5.09 -13.93 1.70
N MET A 282 -4.80 -12.69 2.04
CA MET A 282 -4.64 -12.20 3.41
C MET A 282 -5.00 -10.71 3.45
N ASN A 283 -4.86 -10.06 4.60
CA ASN A 283 -4.96 -8.59 4.65
C ASN A 283 -3.96 -8.01 3.65
N THR A 284 -4.48 -7.40 2.61
CA THR A 284 -3.71 -6.94 1.45
C THR A 284 -3.92 -5.45 1.23
N GLU A 285 -2.86 -4.75 0.94
CA GLU A 285 -2.87 -3.33 0.58
C GLU A 285 -2.34 -3.18 -0.85
N LEU A 286 -3.13 -2.53 -1.69
CA LEU A 286 -2.84 -2.30 -3.09
C LEU A 286 -2.72 -0.80 -3.37
N ILE A 287 -1.85 -0.45 -4.30
CA ILE A 287 -1.86 0.84 -5.01
C ILE A 287 -2.72 0.65 -6.25
N VAL A 288 -3.70 1.54 -6.44
CA VAL A 288 -4.57 1.55 -7.61
C VAL A 288 -3.95 2.48 -8.67
N ILE A 289 -3.84 2.02 -9.89
CA ILE A 289 -3.17 2.74 -10.99
C ILE A 289 -4.15 2.92 -12.13
N GLU A 290 -4.52 4.16 -12.45
CA GLU A 290 -5.37 4.47 -13.58
C GLU A 290 -4.63 4.33 -14.91
N ARG A 291 -5.34 3.87 -15.95
CA ARG A 291 -4.79 3.71 -17.30
C ARG A 291 -4.22 5.02 -17.88
N SER A 292 -4.98 6.10 -17.76
CA SER A 292 -4.58 7.44 -18.22
C SER A 292 -3.24 7.84 -17.62
N HIS A 293 -3.13 7.74 -16.31
CA HIS A 293 -1.92 8.11 -15.58
C HIS A 293 -0.71 7.24 -15.96
N MET A 294 -0.89 5.93 -16.07
CA MET A 294 0.18 5.03 -16.52
C MET A 294 0.68 5.39 -17.93
N LEU A 295 -0.22 5.72 -18.84
CA LEU A 295 0.16 6.14 -20.19
C LEU A 295 0.89 7.48 -20.20
N ASP A 296 0.48 8.43 -19.39
CA ASP A 296 1.12 9.75 -19.31
C ASP A 296 2.54 9.67 -18.73
N ILE A 297 2.75 8.85 -17.72
CA ILE A 297 4.11 8.57 -17.19
C ILE A 297 5.02 7.99 -18.27
N ILE A 298 4.54 7.02 -19.03
CA ILE A 298 5.31 6.40 -20.12
C ILE A 298 5.65 7.42 -21.20
N ARG A 299 4.70 8.30 -21.57
CA ARG A 299 4.91 9.34 -22.59
C ARG A 299 5.93 10.38 -22.16
N GLN A 300 5.91 10.75 -20.86
CA GLN A 300 6.83 11.76 -20.30
C GLN A 300 8.23 11.21 -20.03
N ASN A 301 8.35 9.92 -19.82
CA ASN A 301 9.60 9.25 -19.41
C ASN A 301 9.83 7.96 -20.20
N PRO A 302 10.44 8.03 -21.40
CA PRO A 302 10.69 6.84 -22.24
C PRO A 302 11.48 5.72 -21.53
N ASP A 303 12.40 6.07 -20.64
CA ASP A 303 13.17 5.07 -19.83
C ASP A 303 12.28 4.21 -18.93
N LYS A 304 11.08 4.69 -18.60
CA LYS A 304 10.09 3.94 -17.84
C LYS A 304 9.40 2.86 -18.68
N LEU A 305 9.35 3.06 -20.00
CA LEU A 305 8.83 2.07 -20.93
C LEU A 305 9.69 0.80 -20.92
N ASP A 306 11.02 0.93 -20.87
CA ASP A 306 11.92 -0.23 -20.82
C ASP A 306 11.71 -1.09 -19.56
N GLN A 307 11.44 -0.44 -18.42
CA GLN A 307 11.14 -1.15 -17.18
C GLN A 307 9.80 -1.90 -17.25
N LEU A 308 8.79 -1.28 -17.86
CA LEU A 308 7.48 -1.91 -18.08
C LEU A 308 7.57 -3.05 -19.10
N LEU A 309 8.28 -2.86 -20.21
CA LEU A 309 8.54 -3.91 -21.20
C LEU A 309 9.30 -5.08 -20.57
N GLY A 310 10.31 -4.80 -19.73
CA GLY A 310 11.01 -5.80 -18.95
C GLY A 310 10.10 -6.60 -18.01
N HIS A 311 9.10 -5.93 -17.40
CA HIS A 311 8.06 -6.61 -16.62
C HIS A 311 7.22 -7.55 -17.48
N PHE A 312 6.70 -7.09 -18.63
CA PHE A 312 5.91 -7.93 -19.54
C PHE A 312 6.73 -9.11 -20.10
N ALA A 313 7.96 -8.87 -20.54
CA ALA A 313 8.83 -9.92 -21.07
C ALA A 313 9.10 -11.02 -20.02
N ARG A 314 9.29 -10.64 -18.76
CA ARG A 314 9.43 -11.60 -17.65
C ARG A 314 8.15 -12.39 -17.46
N ARG A 315 7.00 -11.74 -17.46
CA ARG A 315 5.71 -12.40 -17.24
C ARG A 315 5.33 -13.37 -18.37
N ILE A 316 5.60 -13.00 -19.63
CA ILE A 316 5.44 -13.90 -20.78
C ILE A 316 6.30 -15.15 -20.57
N ARG A 317 7.58 -14.97 -20.26
CA ARG A 317 8.51 -16.10 -20.01
C ARG A 317 8.04 -16.99 -18.85
N GLU A 318 7.53 -16.41 -17.78
CA GLU A 318 6.99 -17.18 -16.64
C GLU A 318 5.75 -17.98 -17.04
N THR A 319 4.90 -17.42 -17.91
CA THR A 319 3.71 -18.08 -18.43
C THR A 319 4.08 -19.21 -19.39
N ASP A 320 5.02 -19.01 -20.28
CA ASP A 320 5.54 -20.05 -21.19
C ASP A 320 6.15 -21.19 -20.39
N ASN A 321 6.97 -20.88 -19.38
CA ASN A 321 7.54 -21.88 -18.49
C ASN A 321 6.47 -22.68 -17.74
N LEU A 322 5.41 -22.02 -17.28
CA LEU A 322 4.28 -22.70 -16.63
C LEU A 322 3.57 -23.64 -17.61
N ALA A 323 3.31 -23.19 -18.83
CA ALA A 323 2.66 -24.00 -19.86
C ALA A 323 3.48 -25.27 -20.16
N MET A 324 4.80 -25.13 -20.30
CA MET A 324 5.71 -26.26 -20.51
C MET A 324 5.71 -27.25 -19.34
N VAL A 325 5.74 -26.74 -18.09
CA VAL A 325 5.66 -27.59 -16.88
C VAL A 325 4.34 -28.35 -16.85
N LEU A 326 3.22 -27.69 -17.11
CA LEU A 326 1.90 -28.32 -17.07
C LEU A 326 1.72 -29.36 -18.19
N ALA A 327 2.35 -29.12 -19.35
CA ALA A 327 2.25 -30.03 -20.49
C ALA A 327 3.14 -31.29 -20.34
N PHE A 328 4.37 -31.12 -19.82
CA PHE A 328 5.39 -32.16 -19.95
C PHE A 328 5.96 -32.65 -18.61
N ALA A 329 5.87 -31.91 -17.52
CA ALA A 329 6.47 -32.35 -16.26
C ALA A 329 5.62 -33.43 -15.57
N PRO A 330 6.25 -34.44 -14.95
CA PRO A 330 5.56 -35.41 -14.10
C PRO A 330 4.91 -34.72 -12.89
N GLN A 331 3.93 -35.35 -12.25
CA GLN A 331 3.16 -34.75 -11.15
C GLN A 331 4.08 -34.25 -10.01
N THR A 332 5.10 -35.04 -9.65
CA THR A 332 6.12 -34.62 -8.66
C THR A 332 6.84 -33.36 -9.07
N GLY A 333 7.30 -33.27 -10.33
CA GLY A 333 7.98 -32.08 -10.89
C GLY A 333 7.08 -30.85 -10.86
N ARG A 334 5.79 -30.98 -11.16
CA ARG A 334 4.83 -29.87 -11.05
C ARG A 334 4.71 -29.34 -9.61
N VAL A 335 4.69 -30.23 -8.61
CA VAL A 335 4.66 -29.86 -7.20
C VAL A 335 5.97 -29.17 -6.80
N GLU A 336 7.13 -29.64 -7.27
CA GLU A 336 8.42 -29.00 -7.00
C GLU A 336 8.49 -27.57 -7.55
N VAL A 337 8.04 -27.36 -8.79
CA VAL A 337 7.95 -26.01 -9.38
C VAL A 337 6.99 -25.12 -8.61
N ALA A 338 5.83 -25.65 -8.17
CA ALA A 338 4.89 -24.90 -7.35
C ALA A 338 5.51 -24.51 -6.00
N LEU A 339 6.28 -25.38 -5.36
CA LEU A 339 7.02 -25.10 -4.12
C LEU A 339 8.13 -24.07 -4.31
N SER A 340 8.86 -24.10 -5.44
CA SER A 340 9.89 -23.11 -5.78
C SER A 340 9.27 -21.72 -5.94
N ARG A 341 8.20 -21.60 -6.71
CA ARG A 341 7.44 -20.35 -6.86
C ARG A 341 6.89 -19.84 -5.53
N LEU A 342 6.42 -20.76 -4.69
CA LEU A 342 5.92 -20.40 -3.37
C LEU A 342 7.03 -19.88 -2.46
N TRP A 343 8.25 -20.42 -2.56
CA TRP A 343 9.43 -19.92 -1.85
C TRP A 343 9.78 -18.49 -2.25
N ASP A 344 9.81 -18.20 -3.55
CA ASP A 344 10.17 -16.87 -4.05
C ASP A 344 9.24 -15.77 -3.52
N SER A 345 8.00 -16.13 -3.33
CA SER A 345 6.95 -15.27 -2.83
C SER A 345 6.73 -15.34 -1.30
N ALA A 346 7.34 -16.28 -0.58
CA ALA A 346 7.17 -16.46 0.86
C ALA A 346 7.89 -15.38 1.69
N THR A 347 7.24 -14.91 2.76
CA THR A 347 7.80 -13.89 3.65
C THR A 347 8.86 -14.49 4.59
N PRO A 348 10.00 -13.79 4.81
CA PRO A 348 10.96 -14.20 5.83
C PRO A 348 10.31 -14.26 7.23
N ASP A 349 10.60 -15.31 7.98
CA ASP A 349 10.14 -15.42 9.38
C ASP A 349 10.92 -14.42 10.23
N ARG A 350 10.21 -13.50 10.91
CA ARG A 350 10.82 -12.46 11.79
C ARG A 350 11.72 -13.04 12.87
N ARG A 351 11.45 -14.27 13.34
CA ARG A 351 12.22 -14.94 14.41
C ARG A 351 13.38 -15.79 13.86
N LYS A 352 13.31 -16.19 12.57
CA LYS A 352 14.30 -17.05 11.92
C LYS A 352 14.53 -16.58 10.48
N PRO A 353 15.42 -15.61 10.23
CA PRO A 353 15.59 -14.96 8.91
C PRO A 353 15.91 -15.89 7.74
N LYS A 354 16.48 -17.08 8.03
CA LYS A 354 16.77 -18.12 7.03
C LYS A 354 15.55 -18.95 6.66
N THR A 355 14.43 -18.81 7.37
CA THR A 355 13.18 -19.51 7.10
C THR A 355 12.19 -18.57 6.43
N ARG A 356 11.35 -19.10 5.55
CA ARG A 356 10.28 -18.36 4.92
C ARG A 356 8.94 -19.03 5.18
N VAL A 357 7.89 -18.22 5.28
CA VAL A 357 6.52 -18.69 5.57
C VAL A 357 5.59 -18.25 4.46
N ALA A 358 4.88 -19.21 3.89
CA ALA A 358 3.80 -18.97 2.96
C ALA A 358 2.47 -19.42 3.57
N LYS A 359 1.46 -18.59 3.49
CA LYS A 359 0.10 -18.91 3.96
C LYS A 359 -0.71 -19.61 2.87
N VAL A 360 -0.20 -20.76 2.45
CA VAL A 360 -0.76 -21.62 1.39
C VAL A 360 -0.72 -23.06 1.89
N GLY A 361 -1.83 -23.77 1.78
CA GLY A 361 -1.95 -25.16 2.19
C GLY A 361 -1.85 -26.16 1.04
N PRO A 362 -1.90 -27.47 1.34
CA PRO A 362 -1.83 -28.54 0.34
C PRO A 362 -2.89 -28.42 -0.75
N GLN A 363 -4.13 -28.07 -0.40
CA GLN A 363 -5.23 -27.90 -1.36
C GLN A 363 -4.93 -26.82 -2.40
N GLN A 364 -4.41 -25.69 -1.97
CA GLN A 364 -4.10 -24.58 -2.86
C GLN A 364 -2.86 -24.88 -3.71
N LEU A 365 -1.85 -25.58 -3.15
CA LEU A 365 -0.73 -26.08 -3.92
C LEU A 365 -1.17 -27.10 -4.99
N ALA A 366 -2.15 -27.95 -4.69
CA ALA A 366 -2.68 -28.90 -5.64
C ALA A 366 -3.32 -28.20 -6.86
N LYS A 367 -4.07 -27.12 -6.62
CA LYS A 367 -4.61 -26.27 -7.69
C LYS A 367 -3.51 -25.61 -8.50
N THR A 368 -2.45 -25.11 -7.86
CA THR A 368 -1.30 -24.47 -8.54
C THR A 368 -0.54 -25.45 -9.40
N ALA A 369 -0.30 -26.66 -8.91
CA ALA A 369 0.47 -27.71 -9.60
C ALA A 369 -0.38 -28.52 -10.59
N GLN A 370 -1.72 -28.31 -10.60
CA GLN A 370 -2.67 -29.12 -11.39
C GLN A 370 -2.51 -30.62 -11.15
N VAL A 371 -2.45 -30.99 -9.86
CA VAL A 371 -2.34 -32.37 -9.40
C VAL A 371 -3.35 -32.65 -8.27
N ARG A 372 -3.56 -33.91 -7.92
CA ARG A 372 -4.39 -34.28 -6.78
C ARG A 372 -3.72 -33.86 -5.46
N GLU A 373 -4.50 -33.45 -4.48
CA GLU A 373 -3.98 -33.08 -3.15
C GLU A 373 -3.18 -34.21 -2.49
N THR A 374 -3.57 -35.45 -2.72
CA THR A 374 -2.83 -36.63 -2.23
C THR A 374 -1.37 -36.66 -2.68
N GLU A 375 -1.11 -36.26 -3.92
CA GLU A 375 0.26 -36.19 -4.46
C GLU A 375 1.05 -35.03 -3.82
N VAL A 376 0.41 -33.89 -3.64
CA VAL A 376 1.03 -32.75 -2.91
C VAL A 376 1.40 -33.17 -1.50
N ARG A 377 0.50 -33.79 -0.75
CA ARG A 377 0.76 -34.27 0.61
C ARG A 377 1.91 -35.28 0.64
N ARG A 378 1.98 -36.17 -0.34
CA ARG A 378 3.09 -37.13 -0.49
C ARG A 378 4.44 -36.41 -0.63
N VAL A 379 4.53 -35.41 -1.52
CA VAL A 379 5.75 -34.63 -1.73
C VAL A 379 6.10 -33.79 -0.50
N LEU A 380 5.12 -33.16 0.14
CA LEU A 380 5.33 -32.39 1.36
C LEU A 380 5.85 -33.25 2.51
N GLU A 381 5.31 -34.46 2.72
CA GLU A 381 5.82 -35.39 3.75
C GLU A 381 7.27 -35.81 3.45
N MET A 382 7.62 -36.12 2.19
CA MET A 382 9.00 -36.40 1.83
C MET A 382 9.93 -35.23 2.12
N LYS A 383 9.52 -34.02 1.81
CA LYS A 383 10.32 -32.78 2.10
C LYS A 383 10.43 -32.51 3.59
N LYS A 384 9.40 -32.76 4.35
CA LYS A 384 9.39 -32.64 5.81
C LYS A 384 10.33 -33.67 6.45
N ALA A 385 10.29 -34.91 6.02
CA ALA A 385 11.22 -35.95 6.47
C ALA A 385 12.69 -35.59 6.18
N LYS A 386 12.97 -34.92 5.06
CA LYS A 386 14.30 -34.40 4.71
C LYS A 386 14.66 -33.09 5.43
N GLY A 387 13.83 -32.58 6.33
CA GLY A 387 14.05 -31.31 7.05
C GLY A 387 14.10 -30.07 6.13
N CYS A 388 13.40 -30.09 5.00
CA CYS A 388 13.37 -28.97 4.05
C CYS A 388 12.29 -27.94 4.42
N LEU A 389 11.14 -28.43 4.90
CA LEU A 389 9.99 -27.61 5.26
C LEU A 389 9.15 -28.28 6.34
N ASN A 390 8.22 -27.51 6.91
CA ASN A 390 7.07 -27.99 7.68
C ASN A 390 5.80 -27.44 7.04
N TYR A 391 4.68 -28.11 7.21
CA TYR A 391 3.41 -27.65 6.66
C TYR A 391 2.23 -27.98 7.56
N GLY A 392 1.14 -27.25 7.37
CA GLY A 392 -0.19 -27.46 7.94
C GLY A 392 -1.24 -27.20 6.87
N ASP A 393 -2.52 -27.21 7.23
CA ASP A 393 -3.63 -27.09 6.26
C ASP A 393 -3.63 -25.75 5.50
N ASN A 394 -3.10 -24.67 6.09
CA ASN A 394 -3.09 -23.34 5.48
C ASN A 394 -1.70 -22.67 5.51
N VAL A 395 -0.62 -23.43 5.70
CA VAL A 395 0.71 -22.86 5.81
C VAL A 395 1.79 -23.84 5.37
N VAL A 396 2.77 -23.33 4.62
CA VAL A 396 4.06 -23.99 4.38
C VAL A 396 5.16 -23.11 4.97
N ARG A 397 5.99 -23.71 5.81
CA ARG A 397 7.17 -23.09 6.40
C ARG A 397 8.42 -23.73 5.83
N PHE A 398 9.14 -23.02 5.01
CA PHE A 398 10.40 -23.47 4.46
C PHE A 398 11.53 -23.27 5.47
N LEU A 399 12.30 -24.30 5.74
CA LEU A 399 13.47 -24.27 6.63
C LEU A 399 14.77 -24.01 5.84
N ARG A 400 14.75 -24.27 4.54
CA ARG A 400 15.81 -23.98 3.57
C ARG A 400 15.19 -23.76 2.18
N PRO A 401 15.91 -23.10 1.26
CA PRO A 401 15.44 -22.97 -0.12
C PRO A 401 15.13 -24.35 -0.71
N PRO A 402 14.02 -24.51 -1.42
CA PRO A 402 13.84 -25.68 -2.26
C PRO A 402 15.05 -25.77 -3.22
N LYS A 403 15.44 -26.95 -3.60
CA LYS A 403 16.39 -27.07 -4.73
C LYS A 403 15.79 -26.23 -5.84
N THR A 404 16.57 -25.33 -6.41
CA THR A 404 16.13 -24.50 -7.53
C THR A 404 15.49 -25.42 -8.53
N GLY A 405 14.16 -25.36 -8.62
CA GLY A 405 13.44 -25.98 -9.71
C GLY A 405 13.82 -25.22 -10.97
N ASP A 406 15.03 -25.43 -11.45
CA ASP A 406 15.34 -25.11 -12.82
C ASP A 406 14.28 -25.85 -13.64
N PHE A 407 13.55 -25.10 -14.41
CA PHE A 407 12.54 -25.58 -15.34
C PHE A 407 13.02 -26.82 -16.10
N THR A 408 14.31 -26.86 -16.48
CA THR A 408 14.99 -27.98 -17.13
C THR A 408 15.18 -29.21 -16.22
N GLU A 409 15.33 -29.06 -14.90
CA GLU A 409 15.39 -30.20 -13.96
C GLU A 409 14.01 -30.82 -13.74
N ALA A 410 12.95 -30.01 -13.61
CA ALA A 410 11.59 -30.51 -13.46
C ALA A 410 11.10 -31.36 -14.63
N LEU A 411 11.64 -31.11 -15.82
CA LEU A 411 11.38 -31.90 -17.03
C LEU A 411 12.21 -33.20 -17.09
N LYS A 412 13.32 -33.32 -16.33
CA LYS A 412 14.24 -34.47 -16.39
C LYS A 412 13.94 -35.56 -15.37
N GLU A 413 13.18 -35.27 -14.31
CA GLU A 413 12.78 -36.29 -13.34
C GLU A 413 11.63 -37.13 -13.89
N SER A 414 11.93 -38.03 -14.87
CA SER A 414 11.13 -39.24 -15.10
C SER A 414 11.35 -40.18 -13.92
N PRO A 415 10.33 -40.78 -13.32
CA PRO A 415 10.52 -41.84 -12.35
C PRO A 415 11.04 -43.06 -13.09
N VAL A 416 12.18 -43.56 -12.66
CA VAL A 416 12.55 -44.99 -12.81
C VAL A 416 11.80 -45.75 -11.71
#